data_ecd7f8662ed930de657ca06bd0818f5f
#
_entry.id   ecd7f8662ed930de657ca06bd0818f5f
#
_cell.length_a   1.000
_cell.length_b   1.000
_cell.length_c   1.000
_cell.angle_alpha   90.00
_cell.angle_beta   90.00
_cell.angle_gamma   90.00
#
_symmetry.space_group_name_H-M   'P 1'
#
loop_
_entity.id
_entity.type
_entity.pdbx_description
1 polymer ?
#
loop_
_entity_poly.entity_id
_entity_poly.type
_entity_poly.pdbx_seq_one_letter_code
_entity_poly.pdbx_strand_id
1 'polypeptide(L)'
;MKKICLFIVIFTSLQLKAQSFDEYFTDNTLRIDYIFSGDVNHQQIALDKLNCSPHWYGKHKRLSELPVEGNGQITVRDHKSKAVIYRNSFSTLFQEWLSYDEAKKTSRSFENVFLVPMPKDTVDITIELKNNRRETQVSFTHQVTPGDILIRKIGYNNRTPFVQMLTPKDSTNCIHIAYIAEGYQTSEMPTFINDVKNTMEALFAHEPFKSMKDRFSIVAVEAPSKDSGTSEPSKGIWKNTALSSHFDTFYSDRYLTTLNLKDLHDWLAGIPYEHIIVLVNTNHYGGGGILNSYNLSMAHHRLTRPVVVHEFGHSFAGLADEYAYEAEQIPMYPHDIEPWEENITTLVDFKSKWNDLIKKNTLIPTPTTPANKNKVGVYEGAGYSVKGVYRPMQDCRMRTNENPEFCDVCRRALTKIIDFYTK
;
A
#
# COMPACT_ATOMS: atom_id res chain seq x y z
N MET A 1 7.15 68.36 -18.66
CA MET A 1 6.30 67.71 -17.66
C MET A 1 6.11 66.25 -18.07
N LYS A 2 6.84 65.30 -17.43
CA LYS A 2 6.74 63.89 -17.70
C LYS A 2 5.67 63.32 -16.76
N LYS A 3 4.56 62.78 -17.31
CA LYS A 3 3.52 62.08 -16.53
C LYS A 3 4.02 60.63 -16.26
N ILE A 4 4.26 60.31 -14.99
CA ILE A 4 4.54 58.97 -14.49
C ILE A 4 3.19 58.28 -14.27
N CYS A 5 2.85 57.31 -15.09
CA CYS A 5 1.71 56.41 -14.81
C CYS A 5 2.16 55.33 -13.83
N LEU A 6 1.65 55.39 -12.60
CA LEU A 6 1.86 54.38 -11.57
C LEU A 6 0.90 53.20 -11.85
N PHE A 7 1.42 52.06 -12.35
CA PHE A 7 0.65 50.83 -12.44
C PHE A 7 0.63 50.15 -11.06
N ILE A 8 -0.52 50.20 -10.39
CA ILE A 8 -0.76 49.40 -9.18
C ILE A 8 -1.11 47.98 -9.62
N VAL A 9 -0.18 47.05 -9.47
CA VAL A 9 -0.42 45.61 -9.63
C VAL A 9 -1.06 45.14 -8.31
N ILE A 10 -2.36 44.88 -8.36
CA ILE A 10 -3.08 44.25 -7.24
C ILE A 10 -2.75 42.78 -7.28
N PHE A 11 -1.82 42.34 -6.42
CA PHE A 11 -1.64 40.91 -6.10
C PHE A 11 -2.84 40.43 -5.29
N THR A 12 -3.83 39.82 -5.94
CA THR A 12 -4.83 39.03 -5.24
C THR A 12 -4.13 37.72 -4.81
N SER A 13 -3.75 37.65 -3.54
CA SER A 13 -3.37 36.39 -2.91
C SER A 13 -4.60 35.48 -2.90
N LEU A 14 -4.65 34.53 -3.83
CA LEU A 14 -5.52 33.36 -3.71
C LEU A 14 -5.08 32.62 -2.44
N GLN A 15 -5.72 32.88 -1.32
CA GLN A 15 -5.65 32.00 -0.17
C GLN A 15 -6.28 30.66 -0.61
N LEU A 16 -5.44 29.68 -0.89
CA LEU A 16 -5.85 28.28 -0.97
C LEU A 16 -6.44 27.93 0.41
N LYS A 17 -7.77 28.04 0.56
CA LYS A 17 -8.45 27.47 1.72
C LYS A 17 -8.14 25.98 1.72
N ALA A 18 -7.55 25.47 2.80
CA ALA A 18 -7.44 24.06 3.01
C ALA A 18 -8.85 23.45 2.87
N GLN A 19 -9.00 22.43 2.01
CA GLN A 19 -10.28 21.76 1.83
C GLN A 19 -10.72 21.15 3.16
N SER A 20 -11.88 21.57 3.66
CA SER A 20 -12.47 20.98 4.86
C SER A 20 -13.11 19.64 4.49
N PHE A 21 -12.82 18.60 5.27
CA PHE A 21 -13.45 17.29 5.11
C PHE A 21 -14.98 17.42 5.12
N ASP A 22 -15.52 18.13 6.11
CA ASP A 22 -16.95 18.29 6.31
C ASP A 22 -17.65 19.11 5.21
N GLU A 23 -16.92 19.80 4.35
CA GLU A 23 -17.50 20.50 3.20
C GLU A 23 -18.00 19.50 2.15
N TYR A 24 -17.24 18.43 1.89
CA TYR A 24 -17.48 17.51 0.77
C TYR A 24 -17.94 16.12 1.20
N PHE A 25 -17.66 15.70 2.43
CA PHE A 25 -17.83 14.31 2.86
C PHE A 25 -18.66 14.16 4.14
N THR A 26 -19.26 12.99 4.30
CA THR A 26 -19.89 12.52 5.55
C THR A 26 -18.93 11.57 6.26
N ASP A 27 -19.16 11.32 7.55
CA ASP A 27 -18.42 10.30 8.33
C ASP A 27 -18.91 8.90 7.99
N ASN A 28 -18.82 8.52 6.71
CA ASN A 28 -19.04 7.16 6.21
C ASN A 28 -17.99 6.84 5.15
N THR A 29 -17.76 5.55 4.92
CA THR A 29 -16.87 5.04 3.88
C THR A 29 -17.68 4.65 2.65
N LEU A 30 -17.30 5.15 1.48
CA LEU A 30 -17.69 4.60 0.19
C LEU A 30 -16.64 3.58 -0.24
N ARG A 31 -17.03 2.32 -0.25
CA ARG A 31 -16.24 1.23 -0.82
C ARG A 31 -16.64 1.03 -2.27
N ILE A 32 -15.65 0.97 -3.15
CA ILE A 32 -15.82 0.80 -4.58
C ILE A 32 -15.09 -0.47 -5.00
N ASP A 33 -15.84 -1.43 -5.49
CA ASP A 33 -15.32 -2.69 -5.99
C ASP A 33 -15.16 -2.60 -7.51
N TYR A 34 -13.95 -2.88 -8.01
CA TYR A 34 -13.63 -2.93 -9.44
C TYR A 34 -13.10 -4.29 -9.83
N ILE A 35 -13.25 -4.60 -11.13
CA ILE A 35 -12.51 -5.67 -11.78
C ILE A 35 -11.52 -5.04 -12.76
N PHE A 36 -10.23 -5.32 -12.57
CA PHE A 36 -9.19 -5.00 -13.56
C PHE A 36 -8.93 -6.26 -14.36
N SER A 37 -8.90 -6.15 -15.68
CA SER A 37 -8.76 -7.32 -16.56
C SER A 37 -7.98 -6.98 -17.81
N GLY A 38 -7.49 -8.00 -18.49
CA GLY A 38 -6.79 -7.87 -19.76
C GLY A 38 -5.45 -8.59 -19.78
N ASP A 39 -4.55 -8.07 -20.59
CA ASP A 39 -3.19 -8.56 -20.85
C ASP A 39 -2.22 -7.37 -21.06
N VAL A 40 -0.99 -7.62 -21.49
CA VAL A 40 0.03 -6.56 -21.69
C VAL A 40 -0.38 -5.53 -22.77
N ASN A 41 -1.26 -5.87 -23.70
CA ASN A 41 -1.67 -5.02 -24.82
C ASN A 41 -3.01 -4.31 -24.59
N HIS A 42 -3.93 -4.97 -23.85
CA HIS A 42 -5.28 -4.50 -23.65
C HIS A 42 -5.68 -4.62 -22.19
N GLN A 43 -5.86 -3.48 -21.53
CA GLN A 43 -6.26 -3.41 -20.14
C GLN A 43 -7.61 -2.73 -20.01
N GLN A 44 -8.45 -3.22 -19.11
CA GLN A 44 -9.79 -2.71 -18.85
C GLN A 44 -10.07 -2.61 -17.36
N ILE A 45 -10.78 -1.54 -16.99
CA ILE A 45 -11.31 -1.32 -15.63
C ILE A 45 -12.84 -1.37 -15.73
N ALA A 46 -13.48 -2.20 -14.92
CA ALA A 46 -14.92 -2.29 -14.82
C ALA A 46 -15.37 -2.03 -13.38
N LEU A 47 -16.40 -1.19 -13.20
CA LEU A 47 -17.09 -1.03 -11.91
C LEU A 47 -17.93 -2.29 -11.64
N ASP A 48 -17.74 -2.91 -10.46
CA ASP A 48 -18.54 -4.07 -10.03
C ASP A 48 -19.64 -3.62 -9.06
N LYS A 49 -19.28 -3.04 -7.90
CA LYS A 49 -20.25 -2.68 -6.85
C LYS A 49 -19.85 -1.42 -6.12
N LEU A 50 -20.88 -0.77 -5.54
CA LEU A 50 -20.72 0.32 -4.59
C LEU A 50 -21.32 -0.10 -3.25
N ASN A 51 -20.55 0.10 -2.17
CA ASN A 51 -21.01 -0.19 -0.81
C ASN A 51 -20.74 1.02 0.09
N CYS A 52 -21.57 1.21 1.11
CA CYS A 52 -21.40 2.22 2.14
C CYS A 52 -21.29 1.54 3.50
N SER A 53 -20.25 1.88 4.27
CA SER A 53 -20.10 1.42 5.66
C SER A 53 -20.00 2.59 6.65
N PRO A 54 -20.28 2.36 7.94
CA PRO A 54 -20.21 3.41 8.94
C PRO A 54 -18.77 3.84 9.18
N HIS A 55 -18.58 5.12 9.46
CA HIS A 55 -17.35 5.82 9.76
C HIS A 55 -16.32 5.80 8.62
N TRP A 56 -15.56 6.89 8.56
CA TRP A 56 -14.38 7.03 7.73
C TRP A 56 -13.14 7.01 8.61
N TYR A 57 -12.24 6.08 8.36
CA TYR A 57 -11.02 5.88 9.15
C TYR A 57 -9.74 6.36 8.44
N GLY A 58 -9.86 6.88 7.23
CA GLY A 58 -8.74 7.41 6.46
C GLY A 58 -8.47 8.89 6.74
N LYS A 59 -7.61 9.48 5.93
CA LYS A 59 -7.19 10.88 6.11
C LYS A 59 -8.34 11.88 6.06
N HIS A 60 -8.33 12.85 6.99
CA HIS A 60 -9.27 13.98 7.05
C HIS A 60 -8.64 15.31 6.61
N LYS A 61 -7.32 15.35 6.46
CA LYS A 61 -6.53 16.49 6.01
C LYS A 61 -5.80 16.14 4.72
N ARG A 62 -5.30 17.15 4.00
CA ARG A 62 -4.52 16.95 2.76
C ARG A 62 -5.23 16.03 1.77
N LEU A 63 -6.56 16.18 1.67
CA LEU A 63 -7.44 15.24 0.97
C LEU A 63 -7.03 15.02 -0.49
N SER A 64 -6.62 16.08 -1.20
CA SER A 64 -6.20 16.06 -2.60
C SER A 64 -4.70 15.79 -2.81
N GLU A 65 -3.91 15.60 -1.74
CA GLU A 65 -2.48 15.32 -1.81
C GLU A 65 -2.19 13.82 -1.78
N LEU A 66 -1.09 13.43 -2.39
CA LEU A 66 -0.56 12.05 -2.33
C LEU A 66 0.71 12.03 -1.49
N PRO A 67 0.81 11.14 -0.49
CA PRO A 67 2.06 10.97 0.27
C PRO A 67 3.15 10.26 -0.52
N VAL A 68 2.74 9.36 -1.45
CA VAL A 68 3.58 8.59 -2.35
C VAL A 68 2.82 8.33 -3.66
N GLU A 69 3.51 8.13 -4.79
CA GLU A 69 2.83 7.95 -6.07
C GLU A 69 2.24 6.54 -6.18
N GLY A 70 2.81 5.50 -6.31
CA GLY A 70 2.27 4.18 -6.66
C GLY A 70 2.09 3.96 -8.16
N ASN A 71 1.61 2.78 -8.51
CA ASN A 71 1.38 2.38 -9.90
C ASN A 71 -0.02 2.74 -10.41
N GLY A 72 -0.88 3.21 -9.53
CA GLY A 72 -2.22 3.69 -9.87
C GLY A 72 -2.70 4.79 -8.95
N GLN A 73 -3.77 5.46 -9.36
CA GLN A 73 -4.35 6.57 -8.62
C GLN A 73 -5.87 6.53 -8.69
N ILE A 74 -6.51 6.79 -7.56
CA ILE A 74 -7.94 7.14 -7.49
C ILE A 74 -8.07 8.64 -7.23
N THR A 75 -8.90 9.30 -8.03
CA THR A 75 -9.19 10.74 -7.91
C THR A 75 -10.69 10.95 -7.82
N VAL A 76 -11.14 11.64 -6.77
CA VAL A 76 -12.54 12.06 -6.60
C VAL A 76 -12.64 13.55 -6.89
N ARG A 77 -13.56 13.92 -7.79
CA ARG A 77 -13.85 15.32 -8.14
C ARG A 77 -15.28 15.66 -7.81
N ASP A 78 -15.49 16.82 -7.23
CA ASP A 78 -16.85 17.38 -7.17
C ASP A 78 -17.41 17.52 -8.58
N HIS A 79 -18.61 16.98 -8.80
CA HIS A 79 -19.18 16.93 -10.16
C HIS A 79 -19.48 18.31 -10.74
N LYS A 80 -19.88 19.29 -9.91
CA LYS A 80 -20.26 20.63 -10.35
C LYS A 80 -19.05 21.52 -10.63
N SER A 81 -18.14 21.61 -9.66
CA SER A 81 -16.97 22.48 -9.74
C SER A 81 -15.78 21.85 -10.47
N LYS A 82 -15.77 20.52 -10.64
CA LYS A 82 -14.66 19.70 -11.15
C LYS A 82 -13.39 19.77 -10.29
N ALA A 83 -13.47 20.39 -9.12
CA ALA A 83 -12.37 20.45 -8.17
C ALA A 83 -12.01 19.05 -7.67
N VAL A 84 -10.73 18.79 -7.54
CA VAL A 84 -10.24 17.54 -6.90
C VAL A 84 -10.48 17.65 -5.40
N ILE A 85 -11.30 16.79 -4.82
CA ILE A 85 -11.67 16.79 -3.42
C ILE A 85 -11.05 15.65 -2.62
N TYR A 86 -10.59 14.57 -3.31
CA TYR A 86 -9.86 13.48 -2.68
C TYR A 86 -8.95 12.79 -3.69
N ARG A 87 -7.79 12.29 -3.23
CA ARG A 87 -6.89 11.42 -3.98
C ARG A 87 -6.28 10.36 -3.08
N ASN A 88 -6.04 9.19 -3.65
CA ASN A 88 -5.13 8.20 -3.08
C ASN A 88 -4.38 7.48 -4.20
N SER A 89 -3.22 6.92 -3.87
CA SER A 89 -2.41 6.09 -4.76
C SER A 89 -2.44 4.64 -4.32
N PHE A 90 -2.10 3.74 -5.22
CA PHE A 90 -2.10 2.30 -4.94
C PHE A 90 -1.18 1.54 -5.91
N SER A 91 -0.91 0.29 -5.58
CA SER A 91 -0.41 -0.73 -6.51
C SER A 91 -1.35 -1.93 -6.50
N THR A 92 -1.25 -2.81 -7.51
CA THR A 92 -2.13 -3.97 -7.64
C THR A 92 -1.40 -5.21 -8.13
N LEU A 93 -1.88 -6.39 -7.74
CA LEU A 93 -1.42 -7.66 -8.31
C LEU A 93 -1.64 -7.75 -9.82
N PHE A 94 -2.68 -7.10 -10.35
CA PHE A 94 -2.91 -7.04 -11.80
C PHE A 94 -1.72 -6.40 -12.53
N GLN A 95 -1.25 -5.23 -12.05
CA GLN A 95 -0.13 -4.51 -12.69
C GLN A 95 1.19 -5.26 -12.51
N GLU A 96 1.40 -5.92 -11.38
CA GLU A 96 2.56 -6.79 -11.17
C GLU A 96 2.53 -7.99 -12.12
N TRP A 97 1.38 -8.68 -12.24
CA TRP A 97 1.20 -9.79 -13.16
C TRP A 97 1.49 -9.43 -14.62
N LEU A 98 1.23 -8.20 -15.05
CA LEU A 98 1.55 -7.72 -16.40
C LEU A 98 3.07 -7.76 -16.71
N SER A 99 3.93 -7.87 -15.69
CA SER A 99 5.39 -8.00 -15.86
C SER A 99 5.82 -9.45 -16.17
N TYR A 100 4.94 -10.44 -16.01
CA TYR A 100 5.24 -11.86 -16.23
C TYR A 100 4.90 -12.31 -17.65
N ASP A 101 5.58 -13.36 -18.12
CA ASP A 101 5.39 -13.91 -19.48
C ASP A 101 3.98 -14.48 -19.73
N GLU A 102 3.26 -14.84 -18.68
CA GLU A 102 1.87 -15.29 -18.78
C GLU A 102 0.98 -14.19 -19.37
N ALA A 103 1.17 -12.95 -18.96
CA ALA A 103 0.38 -11.81 -19.43
C ALA A 103 0.57 -11.47 -20.92
N LYS A 104 1.61 -12.01 -21.57
CA LYS A 104 1.81 -11.92 -23.02
C LYS A 104 0.99 -12.95 -23.81
N LYS A 105 0.39 -13.95 -23.14
CA LYS A 105 -0.22 -15.13 -23.74
C LYS A 105 -1.71 -15.27 -23.43
N THR A 106 -2.15 -14.69 -22.33
CA THR A 106 -3.54 -14.82 -21.86
C THR A 106 -4.02 -13.55 -21.17
N SER A 107 -5.34 -13.37 -21.09
CA SER A 107 -5.96 -12.31 -20.29
C SER A 107 -6.44 -12.90 -18.96
N ARG A 108 -6.31 -12.11 -17.88
CA ARG A 108 -6.82 -12.45 -16.55
C ARG A 108 -7.64 -11.32 -15.96
N SER A 109 -8.42 -11.61 -14.92
CA SER A 109 -9.17 -10.64 -14.15
C SER A 109 -8.74 -10.68 -12.68
N PHE A 110 -8.73 -9.49 -12.05
CA PHE A 110 -8.34 -9.31 -10.66
C PHE A 110 -9.35 -8.40 -9.95
N GLU A 111 -9.78 -8.81 -8.77
CA GLU A 111 -10.56 -7.94 -7.89
C GLU A 111 -9.68 -6.80 -7.36
N ASN A 112 -10.27 -5.61 -7.29
CA ASN A 112 -9.66 -4.46 -6.64
C ASN A 112 -10.73 -3.71 -5.84
N VAL A 113 -10.38 -3.29 -4.64
CA VAL A 113 -11.29 -2.59 -3.73
C VAL A 113 -10.63 -1.31 -3.27
N PHE A 114 -11.33 -0.19 -3.40
CA PHE A 114 -10.86 1.10 -2.92
C PHE A 114 -11.85 1.73 -1.96
N LEU A 115 -11.29 2.37 -0.94
CA LEU A 115 -12.04 3.12 0.05
C LEU A 115 -11.82 4.62 -0.17
N VAL A 116 -12.91 5.37 -0.21
CA VAL A 116 -12.89 6.83 -0.21
C VAL A 116 -13.93 7.32 0.79
N PRO A 117 -13.81 8.54 1.33
CA PRO A 117 -14.88 9.07 2.19
C PRO A 117 -16.16 9.24 1.39
N MET A 118 -17.31 8.99 2.01
CA MET A 118 -18.63 9.07 1.36
C MET A 118 -18.97 10.51 1.02
N PRO A 119 -19.13 10.88 -0.27
CA PRO A 119 -19.40 12.24 -0.67
C PRO A 119 -20.81 12.68 -0.23
N LYS A 120 -21.01 14.00 -0.02
CA LYS A 120 -22.31 14.61 0.25
C LYS A 120 -23.12 14.86 -1.01
N ASP A 121 -22.45 15.19 -2.10
CA ASP A 121 -23.02 15.48 -3.42
C ASP A 121 -22.49 14.52 -4.47
N THR A 122 -23.02 14.59 -5.70
CA THR A 122 -22.54 13.79 -6.83
C THR A 122 -21.08 14.10 -7.13
N VAL A 123 -20.28 13.04 -7.36
CA VAL A 123 -18.85 13.11 -7.68
C VAL A 123 -18.53 12.34 -8.95
N ASP A 124 -17.44 12.73 -9.61
CA ASP A 124 -16.79 11.95 -10.64
C ASP A 124 -15.57 11.24 -10.03
N ILE A 125 -15.52 9.92 -10.13
CA ILE A 125 -14.42 9.09 -9.65
C ILE A 125 -13.63 8.57 -10.83
N THR A 126 -12.34 8.86 -10.86
CA THR A 126 -11.41 8.41 -11.88
C THR A 126 -10.40 7.44 -11.28
N ILE A 127 -10.25 6.27 -11.90
CA ILE A 127 -9.17 5.31 -11.65
C ILE A 127 -8.20 5.36 -12.83
N GLU A 128 -6.91 5.44 -12.55
CA GLU A 128 -5.84 5.43 -13.53
C GLU A 128 -4.81 4.36 -13.17
N LEU A 129 -4.42 3.52 -14.13
CA LEU A 129 -3.32 2.58 -14.00
C LEU A 129 -2.15 3.06 -14.84
N LYS A 130 -0.96 3.08 -14.24
CA LYS A 130 0.29 3.49 -14.87
C LYS A 130 1.19 2.27 -15.11
N ASN A 131 1.95 2.31 -16.19
CA ASN A 131 2.99 1.32 -16.44
C ASN A 131 4.28 1.64 -15.65
N ASN A 132 5.32 0.81 -15.81
CA ASN A 132 6.62 1.00 -15.19
C ASN A 132 7.41 2.21 -15.73
N ARG A 133 6.91 2.89 -16.78
CA ARG A 133 7.40 4.18 -17.27
C ARG A 133 6.62 5.37 -16.70
N ARG A 134 5.70 5.13 -15.74
CA ARG A 134 4.82 6.12 -15.10
C ARG A 134 3.80 6.76 -16.07
N GLU A 135 3.56 6.13 -17.22
CA GLU A 135 2.57 6.57 -18.21
C GLU A 135 1.21 5.92 -17.92
N THR A 136 0.13 6.70 -17.99
CA THR A 136 -1.23 6.17 -17.84
C THR A 136 -1.58 5.25 -19.03
N GLN A 137 -1.82 3.98 -18.75
CA GLN A 137 -2.17 2.96 -19.74
C GLN A 137 -3.68 2.85 -19.92
N VAL A 138 -4.41 2.93 -18.83
CA VAL A 138 -5.87 2.89 -18.84
C VAL A 138 -6.43 3.84 -17.80
N SER A 139 -7.52 4.48 -18.12
CA SER A 139 -8.27 5.37 -17.23
C SER A 139 -9.76 5.08 -17.36
N PHE A 140 -10.45 5.03 -16.23
CA PHE A 140 -11.91 4.85 -16.19
C PHE A 140 -12.53 5.89 -15.26
N THR A 141 -13.53 6.60 -15.75
CA THR A 141 -14.28 7.59 -14.94
C THR A 141 -15.74 7.22 -14.89
N HIS A 142 -16.31 7.24 -13.70
CA HIS A 142 -17.75 7.07 -13.50
C HIS A 142 -18.28 8.05 -12.45
N GLN A 143 -19.59 8.25 -12.46
CA GLN A 143 -20.30 9.08 -11.53
C GLN A 143 -20.78 8.28 -10.32
N VAL A 144 -20.75 8.89 -9.13
CA VAL A 144 -21.39 8.37 -7.92
C VAL A 144 -22.30 9.44 -7.35
N THR A 145 -23.58 9.10 -7.18
CA THR A 145 -24.57 9.93 -6.51
C THR A 145 -24.90 9.31 -5.16
N PRO A 146 -24.72 10.02 -4.03
CA PRO A 146 -24.88 9.46 -2.68
C PRO A 146 -26.22 8.83 -2.36
N GLY A 147 -27.29 9.33 -3.03
CA GLY A 147 -28.66 8.79 -2.89
C GLY A 147 -28.99 7.60 -3.78
N ASP A 148 -28.03 7.05 -4.53
CA ASP A 148 -28.27 5.89 -5.39
C ASP A 148 -28.68 4.67 -4.53
N ILE A 149 -29.85 4.10 -4.86
CA ILE A 149 -30.44 2.95 -4.16
C ILE A 149 -29.61 1.68 -4.30
N LEU A 150 -28.71 1.62 -5.29
CA LEU A 150 -27.83 0.48 -5.51
C LEU A 150 -26.56 0.53 -4.65
N ILE A 151 -26.30 1.63 -3.93
CA ILE A 151 -25.23 1.67 -2.93
C ILE A 151 -25.66 0.86 -1.70
N ARG A 152 -25.12 -0.36 -1.60
CA ARG A 152 -25.45 -1.30 -0.53
C ARG A 152 -24.87 -0.86 0.81
N LYS A 153 -25.68 -0.85 1.88
CA LYS A 153 -25.21 -0.60 3.25
C LYS A 153 -24.67 -1.89 3.87
N ILE A 154 -23.41 -1.86 4.31
CA ILE A 154 -22.69 -2.99 4.92
C ILE A 154 -22.04 -2.57 6.26
N GLY A 155 -21.81 -3.53 7.16
CA GLY A 155 -21.09 -3.28 8.41
C GLY A 155 -21.83 -2.47 9.47
N TYR A 156 -23.13 -2.18 9.30
CA TYR A 156 -23.93 -1.45 10.29
C TYR A 156 -24.41 -2.35 11.43
N ASN A 157 -24.83 -3.56 11.14
CA ASN A 157 -25.45 -4.45 12.10
C ASN A 157 -24.65 -5.74 12.37
N ASN A 158 -23.99 -6.28 11.38
CA ASN A 158 -23.26 -7.55 11.48
C ASN A 158 -21.77 -7.29 11.19
N ARG A 159 -21.02 -6.96 12.23
CA ARG A 159 -19.56 -6.82 12.14
C ARG A 159 -18.90 -8.12 12.56
N THR A 160 -17.81 -8.46 11.88
CA THR A 160 -16.91 -9.52 12.32
C THR A 160 -16.41 -9.22 13.74
N PRO A 161 -16.36 -10.19 14.66
CA PRO A 161 -15.75 -9.99 15.96
C PRO A 161 -14.32 -9.48 15.83
N PHE A 162 -13.94 -8.51 16.66
CA PHE A 162 -12.57 -7.98 16.68
C PHE A 162 -12.14 -7.55 18.08
N VAL A 163 -10.84 -7.53 18.32
CA VAL A 163 -10.21 -7.12 19.58
C VAL A 163 -9.37 -5.87 19.33
N GLN A 164 -9.55 -4.84 20.18
CA GLN A 164 -8.65 -3.69 20.18
C GLN A 164 -7.28 -4.08 20.75
N MET A 165 -6.24 -4.01 19.94
CA MET A 165 -4.88 -4.42 20.30
C MET A 165 -3.99 -3.25 20.72
N LEU A 166 -4.18 -2.08 20.11
CA LEU A 166 -3.47 -0.84 20.41
C LEU A 166 -4.41 0.36 20.25
N THR A 167 -4.50 1.18 21.30
CA THR A 167 -5.26 2.43 21.29
C THR A 167 -4.30 3.60 21.07
N PRO A 168 -4.55 4.51 20.10
CA PRO A 168 -3.72 5.67 19.85
C PRO A 168 -3.86 6.72 20.95
N LYS A 169 -2.92 7.66 21.01
CA LYS A 169 -3.03 8.82 21.90
C LYS A 169 -4.07 9.82 21.40
N ASP A 170 -4.14 10.03 20.09
CA ASP A 170 -5.12 10.85 19.41
C ASP A 170 -5.93 9.99 18.45
N SER A 171 -7.21 9.75 18.77
CA SER A 171 -8.10 8.92 17.95
C SER A 171 -8.57 9.60 16.67
N THR A 172 -8.40 10.93 16.55
CA THR A 172 -8.83 11.71 15.38
C THR A 172 -7.75 11.72 14.29
N ASN A 173 -6.46 11.75 14.70
CA ASN A 173 -5.33 11.86 13.79
C ASN A 173 -4.38 10.65 14.01
N CYS A 174 -4.87 9.45 13.76
CA CYS A 174 -4.08 8.23 13.89
C CYS A 174 -4.23 7.36 12.62
N ILE A 175 -3.33 6.41 12.47
CA ILE A 175 -3.33 5.43 11.39
C ILE A 175 -4.01 4.15 11.90
N HIS A 176 -5.01 3.68 11.18
CA HIS A 176 -5.78 2.49 11.53
C HIS A 176 -5.26 1.26 10.80
N ILE A 177 -4.82 0.25 11.56
CA ILE A 177 -4.37 -1.05 11.02
C ILE A 177 -5.31 -2.14 11.51
N ALA A 178 -5.88 -2.92 10.59
CA ALA A 178 -6.56 -4.16 10.91
C ALA A 178 -5.65 -5.36 10.61
N TYR A 179 -5.38 -6.16 11.63
CA TYR A 179 -4.91 -7.54 11.44
C TYR A 179 -6.12 -8.42 11.20
N ILE A 180 -6.08 -9.32 10.24
CA ILE A 180 -7.16 -10.24 9.94
C ILE A 180 -6.67 -11.68 9.88
N ALA A 181 -7.46 -12.60 10.46
CA ALA A 181 -7.16 -14.02 10.49
C ALA A 181 -7.41 -14.68 9.12
N GLU A 182 -6.44 -15.47 8.65
CA GLU A 182 -6.56 -16.28 7.45
C GLU A 182 -6.07 -17.71 7.72
N GLY A 183 -6.90 -18.71 7.43
CA GLY A 183 -6.57 -20.11 7.70
C GLY A 183 -6.67 -20.51 9.18
N TYR A 184 -7.26 -19.69 10.04
CA TYR A 184 -7.55 -20.05 11.43
C TYR A 184 -9.00 -20.45 11.58
N GLN A 185 -9.26 -21.61 12.14
CA GLN A 185 -10.61 -22.03 12.54
C GLN A 185 -11.07 -21.26 13.79
N THR A 186 -12.37 -21.29 14.10
CA THR A 186 -12.93 -20.62 15.28
C THR A 186 -12.19 -21.02 16.58
N SER A 187 -11.82 -22.28 16.73
CA SER A 187 -11.06 -22.78 17.89
C SER A 187 -9.61 -22.27 17.96
N GLU A 188 -9.07 -21.75 16.85
CA GLU A 188 -7.68 -21.26 16.72
C GLU A 188 -7.59 -19.74 16.91
N MET A 189 -8.69 -19.01 17.15
CA MET A 189 -8.66 -17.56 17.34
C MET A 189 -7.76 -17.11 18.51
N PRO A 190 -7.66 -17.82 19.65
CA PRO A 190 -6.68 -17.47 20.67
C PRO A 190 -5.22 -17.52 20.17
N THR A 191 -4.91 -18.46 19.27
CA THR A 191 -3.58 -18.55 18.60
C THR A 191 -3.37 -17.33 17.70
N PHE A 192 -4.37 -17.01 16.85
CA PHE A 192 -4.32 -15.80 16.01
C PHE A 192 -4.03 -14.53 16.82
N ILE A 193 -4.73 -14.31 17.94
CA ILE A 193 -4.51 -13.14 18.80
C ILE A 193 -3.08 -13.10 19.35
N ASN A 194 -2.48 -14.24 19.67
CA ASN A 194 -1.07 -14.31 20.10
C ASN A 194 -0.11 -14.00 18.93
N ASP A 195 -0.42 -14.48 17.73
CA ASP A 195 0.37 -14.18 16.53
C ASP A 195 0.31 -12.68 16.17
N VAL A 196 -0.85 -12.05 16.33
CA VAL A 196 -0.97 -10.58 16.21
C VAL A 196 -0.06 -9.86 17.21
N LYS A 197 -0.06 -10.26 18.50
CA LYS A 197 0.83 -9.67 19.51
C LYS A 197 2.29 -9.80 19.11
N ASN A 198 2.72 -10.99 18.70
CA ASN A 198 4.09 -11.28 18.28
C ASN A 198 4.54 -10.42 17.09
N THR A 199 3.68 -10.26 16.08
CA THR A 199 3.98 -9.47 14.88
C THR A 199 3.90 -7.97 15.15
N MET A 200 2.99 -7.50 16.00
CA MET A 200 2.98 -6.12 16.49
C MET A 200 4.27 -5.75 17.26
N GLU A 201 4.74 -6.64 18.14
CA GLU A 201 6.03 -6.44 18.82
C GLU A 201 7.18 -6.31 17.82
N ALA A 202 7.18 -7.13 16.76
CA ALA A 202 8.17 -7.03 15.71
C ALA A 202 8.11 -5.68 14.98
N LEU A 203 6.90 -5.21 14.61
CA LEU A 203 6.72 -3.92 13.94
C LEU A 203 7.22 -2.77 14.80
N PHE A 204 6.79 -2.71 16.06
CA PHE A 204 7.18 -1.64 17.00
C PHE A 204 8.57 -1.81 17.64
N ALA A 205 9.33 -2.82 17.26
CA ALA A 205 10.77 -2.88 17.53
C ALA A 205 11.60 -2.04 16.55
N HIS A 206 11.04 -1.71 15.37
CA HIS A 206 11.72 -0.95 14.30
C HIS A 206 11.39 0.55 14.36
N GLU A 207 12.41 1.41 14.16
CA GLU A 207 12.18 2.84 13.90
C GLU A 207 11.66 3.04 12.44
N PRO A 208 10.73 3.98 12.20
CA PRO A 208 10.16 4.97 13.11
C PRO A 208 8.93 4.49 13.90
N PHE A 209 8.42 3.28 13.67
CA PHE A 209 7.22 2.76 14.33
C PHE A 209 7.35 2.75 15.85
N LYS A 210 8.54 2.43 16.36
CA LYS A 210 8.83 2.39 17.80
C LYS A 210 8.59 3.75 18.48
N SER A 211 9.20 4.80 17.96
CA SER A 211 9.08 6.15 18.52
C SER A 211 7.74 6.82 18.26
N MET A 212 6.96 6.33 17.27
CA MET A 212 5.68 6.87 16.85
C MET A 212 4.50 5.92 17.15
N LYS A 213 4.69 4.94 18.04
CA LYS A 213 3.70 3.90 18.35
C LYS A 213 2.34 4.46 18.76
N ASP A 214 2.32 5.58 19.47
CA ASP A 214 1.12 6.26 19.96
C ASP A 214 0.25 6.89 18.86
N ARG A 215 0.72 6.87 17.62
CA ARG A 215 -0.01 7.35 16.42
C ARG A 215 -0.78 6.25 15.69
N PHE A 216 -0.80 5.03 16.22
CA PHE A 216 -1.46 3.89 15.60
C PHE A 216 -2.63 3.37 16.43
N SER A 217 -3.72 3.05 15.75
CA SER A 217 -4.83 2.24 16.26
C SER A 217 -4.76 0.88 15.60
N ILE A 218 -4.80 -0.21 16.38
CA ILE A 218 -4.70 -1.57 15.84
C ILE A 218 -5.82 -2.44 16.38
N VAL A 219 -6.49 -3.13 15.48
CA VAL A 219 -7.51 -4.14 15.78
C VAL A 219 -7.10 -5.51 15.22
N ALA A 220 -7.51 -6.58 15.90
CA ALA A 220 -7.38 -7.95 15.43
C ALA A 220 -8.78 -8.50 15.09
N VAL A 221 -9.00 -8.84 13.82
CA VAL A 221 -10.30 -9.24 13.27
C VAL A 221 -10.36 -10.76 13.16
N GLU A 222 -11.29 -11.36 13.88
CA GLU A 222 -11.43 -12.80 14.02
C GLU A 222 -12.31 -13.39 12.89
N ALA A 223 -11.76 -13.44 11.66
CA ALA A 223 -12.41 -14.04 10.49
C ALA A 223 -12.16 -15.56 10.46
N PRO A 224 -13.17 -16.41 10.81
CA PRO A 224 -12.93 -17.84 10.90
C PRO A 224 -12.92 -18.51 9.54
N SER A 225 -11.90 -19.32 9.30
CA SER A 225 -11.80 -20.24 8.16
C SER A 225 -12.48 -21.58 8.47
N LYS A 226 -12.95 -22.27 7.43
CA LYS A 226 -13.46 -23.65 7.57
C LYS A 226 -12.32 -24.63 7.77
N ASP A 227 -11.23 -24.46 7.00
CA ASP A 227 -10.03 -25.29 7.08
C ASP A 227 -8.91 -24.53 7.78
N SER A 228 -8.11 -25.24 8.57
CA SER A 228 -6.87 -24.73 9.13
C SER A 228 -5.75 -24.76 8.09
N GLY A 229 -4.94 -23.71 8.03
CA GLY A 229 -3.82 -23.58 7.09
C GLY A 229 -4.17 -22.81 5.83
N THR A 230 -3.39 -22.98 4.77
CA THR A 230 -3.56 -22.29 3.48
C THR A 230 -3.36 -23.23 2.30
N SER A 231 -3.77 -22.82 1.10
CA SER A 231 -3.60 -23.61 -0.12
C SER A 231 -2.16 -23.57 -0.61
N GLU A 232 -1.66 -24.74 -1.07
CA GLU A 232 -0.36 -24.95 -1.71
C GLU A 232 -0.58 -25.66 -3.04
N PRO A 233 -0.94 -24.96 -4.13
CA PRO A 233 -1.35 -25.56 -5.41
C PRO A 233 -0.33 -26.52 -6.01
N SER A 234 0.97 -26.20 -5.95
CA SER A 234 2.05 -27.06 -6.44
C SER A 234 2.11 -28.44 -5.75
N LYS A 235 1.55 -28.53 -4.52
CA LYS A 235 1.44 -29.78 -3.77
C LYS A 235 0.05 -30.42 -3.89
N GLY A 236 -0.85 -29.85 -4.69
CA GLY A 236 -2.25 -30.31 -4.80
C GLY A 236 -3.09 -30.04 -3.54
N ILE A 237 -2.65 -29.17 -2.63
CA ILE A 237 -3.33 -28.85 -1.40
C ILE A 237 -4.24 -27.63 -1.61
N TRP A 238 -5.54 -27.82 -1.43
CA TRP A 238 -6.55 -26.77 -1.49
C TRP A 238 -7.32 -26.69 -0.16
N LYS A 239 -7.46 -25.48 0.38
CA LYS A 239 -8.09 -25.17 1.65
C LYS A 239 -9.23 -24.18 1.47
N ASN A 240 -10.32 -24.39 2.21
CA ASN A 240 -11.44 -23.45 2.26
C ASN A 240 -11.23 -22.49 3.42
N THR A 241 -10.57 -21.38 3.14
CA THR A 241 -10.21 -20.37 4.14
C THR A 241 -10.99 -19.08 3.94
N ALA A 242 -10.94 -18.17 4.91
CA ALA A 242 -11.71 -16.93 4.92
C ALA A 242 -11.43 -16.04 3.70
N LEU A 243 -10.19 -16.02 3.22
CA LEU A 243 -9.73 -15.17 2.11
C LEU A 243 -9.22 -15.98 0.92
N SER A 244 -9.30 -17.32 0.98
CA SER A 244 -8.78 -18.22 -0.07
C SER A 244 -7.34 -17.92 -0.47
N SER A 245 -6.49 -17.59 0.51
CA SER A 245 -5.07 -17.33 0.25
C SER A 245 -4.35 -18.58 -0.24
N HIS A 246 -3.34 -18.38 -1.09
CA HIS A 246 -2.56 -19.49 -1.63
C HIS A 246 -1.12 -19.09 -1.91
N PHE A 247 -0.23 -20.06 -1.81
CA PHE A 247 1.12 -20.01 -2.37
C PHE A 247 1.09 -20.15 -3.88
N ASP A 248 2.25 -20.19 -4.49
CA ASP A 248 2.42 -20.38 -5.94
C ASP A 248 1.78 -19.25 -6.79
N THR A 249 1.58 -18.07 -6.22
CA THR A 249 1.15 -16.89 -6.99
C THR A 249 2.21 -16.59 -8.05
N PHE A 250 1.76 -16.44 -9.30
CA PHE A 250 2.63 -16.27 -10.48
C PHE A 250 3.72 -17.35 -10.60
N TYR A 251 3.41 -18.58 -10.13
CA TYR A 251 4.31 -19.75 -10.12
C TYR A 251 5.53 -19.61 -9.20
N SER A 252 5.51 -18.67 -8.26
CA SER A 252 6.54 -18.55 -7.22
C SER A 252 6.08 -19.25 -5.94
N ASP A 253 6.84 -20.25 -5.50
CA ASP A 253 6.54 -21.10 -4.32
C ASP A 253 6.49 -20.33 -3.00
N ARG A 254 7.15 -19.20 -2.92
CA ARG A 254 7.19 -18.30 -1.75
C ARG A 254 6.21 -17.12 -1.84
N TYR A 255 5.56 -16.91 -3.00
CA TYR A 255 4.65 -15.79 -3.15
C TYR A 255 3.26 -16.17 -2.65
N LEU A 256 2.94 -15.71 -1.45
CA LEU A 256 1.69 -15.96 -0.75
C LEU A 256 0.79 -14.74 -0.89
N THR A 257 -0.37 -14.89 -1.53
CA THR A 257 -1.33 -13.82 -1.76
C THR A 257 -2.78 -14.27 -1.64
N THR A 258 -3.72 -13.33 -1.73
CA THR A 258 -5.12 -13.59 -2.02
C THR A 258 -5.57 -12.78 -3.23
N LEU A 259 -6.44 -13.35 -4.07
CA LEU A 259 -7.12 -12.67 -5.16
C LEU A 259 -8.54 -12.22 -4.78
N ASN A 260 -9.01 -12.58 -3.57
CA ASN A 260 -10.39 -12.37 -3.12
C ASN A 260 -10.49 -11.08 -2.28
N LEU A 261 -10.21 -9.93 -2.90
CA LEU A 261 -10.19 -8.65 -2.18
C LEU A 261 -11.60 -8.21 -1.75
N LYS A 262 -12.64 -8.63 -2.44
CA LYS A 262 -14.01 -8.33 -2.02
C LYS A 262 -14.35 -9.05 -0.72
N ASP A 263 -14.00 -10.33 -0.58
CA ASP A 263 -14.16 -11.09 0.66
C ASP A 263 -13.35 -10.48 1.80
N LEU A 264 -12.09 -10.09 1.54
CA LEU A 264 -11.25 -9.40 2.52
C LEU A 264 -11.93 -8.15 3.09
N HIS A 265 -12.47 -7.30 2.22
CA HIS A 265 -13.16 -6.08 2.64
C HIS A 265 -14.59 -6.33 3.17
N ASP A 266 -15.23 -7.47 2.85
CA ASP A 266 -16.50 -7.87 3.44
C ASP A 266 -16.31 -8.25 4.92
N TRP A 267 -15.25 -8.99 5.27
CA TRP A 267 -14.89 -9.28 6.66
C TRP A 267 -14.54 -8.02 7.46
N LEU A 268 -14.01 -6.98 6.82
CA LEU A 268 -13.63 -5.72 7.45
C LEU A 268 -14.76 -4.66 7.47
N ALA A 269 -15.94 -4.95 6.95
CA ALA A 269 -17.03 -3.99 6.85
C ALA A 269 -17.44 -3.42 8.23
N GLY A 270 -17.34 -2.10 8.41
CA GLY A 270 -17.68 -1.40 9.66
C GLY A 270 -16.64 -1.53 10.77
N ILE A 271 -15.43 -2.02 10.47
CA ILE A 271 -14.29 -2.12 11.37
C ILE A 271 -13.34 -0.96 11.12
N PRO A 272 -12.61 -0.43 12.14
CA PRO A 272 -11.61 0.63 11.96
C PRO A 272 -10.39 0.13 11.19
N TYR A 273 -10.20 0.54 9.93
CA TYR A 273 -8.98 0.27 9.18
C TYR A 273 -8.74 1.23 8.01
N GLU A 274 -7.46 1.44 7.70
CA GLU A 274 -6.92 2.00 6.46
C GLU A 274 -5.94 1.01 5.83
N HIS A 275 -5.11 0.39 6.68
CA HIS A 275 -4.10 -0.58 6.27
C HIS A 275 -4.45 -1.96 6.82
N ILE A 276 -4.11 -2.98 6.06
CA ILE A 276 -4.49 -4.36 6.33
C ILE A 276 -3.25 -5.23 6.45
N ILE A 277 -3.19 -6.03 7.51
CA ILE A 277 -2.20 -7.10 7.67
C ILE A 277 -2.94 -8.43 7.81
N VAL A 278 -2.80 -9.29 6.82
CA VAL A 278 -3.37 -10.65 6.83
C VAL A 278 -2.33 -11.59 7.43
N LEU A 279 -2.65 -12.22 8.57
CA LEU A 279 -1.82 -13.27 9.14
C LEU A 279 -2.36 -14.64 8.72
N VAL A 280 -1.52 -15.41 8.05
CA VAL A 280 -1.86 -16.73 7.52
C VAL A 280 -1.35 -17.83 8.44
N ASN A 281 -2.23 -18.72 8.87
CA ASN A 281 -1.95 -19.88 9.71
C ASN A 281 -1.09 -20.92 8.96
N THR A 282 0.18 -20.63 8.76
CA THR A 282 1.11 -21.52 8.07
C THR A 282 2.53 -21.36 8.59
N ASN A 283 3.31 -22.44 8.54
CA ASN A 283 4.74 -22.45 8.79
C ASN A 283 5.57 -22.44 7.48
N HIS A 284 4.94 -22.47 6.32
CA HIS A 284 5.60 -22.35 5.04
C HIS A 284 6.04 -20.89 4.83
N TYR A 285 7.29 -20.69 4.38
CA TYR A 285 7.86 -19.35 4.15
C TYR A 285 7.18 -18.63 2.99
N GLY A 286 6.69 -17.42 3.24
CA GLY A 286 6.14 -16.57 2.18
C GLY A 286 5.46 -15.33 2.73
N GLY A 287 5.24 -14.39 1.85
CA GLY A 287 4.57 -13.11 2.12
C GLY A 287 4.37 -12.34 0.83
N GLY A 288 3.73 -11.18 0.95
CA GLY A 288 3.52 -10.21 -0.12
C GLY A 288 2.93 -8.92 0.43
N GLY A 289 3.44 -7.78 -0.02
CA GLY A 289 2.97 -6.45 0.38
C GLY A 289 2.66 -5.58 -0.83
N ILE A 290 1.44 -5.04 -0.90
CA ILE A 290 0.96 -4.25 -2.03
C ILE A 290 0.49 -2.89 -1.52
N LEU A 291 1.07 -1.82 -2.05
CA LEU A 291 0.82 -0.44 -1.61
C LEU A 291 -0.67 -0.12 -1.54
N ASN A 292 -1.12 0.30 -0.34
CA ASN A 292 -2.51 0.70 -0.05
C ASN A 292 -3.55 -0.37 -0.45
N SER A 293 -3.14 -1.64 -0.44
CA SER A 293 -4.02 -2.80 -0.60
C SER A 293 -3.92 -3.69 0.64
N TYR A 294 -2.90 -4.52 0.77
CA TYR A 294 -2.69 -5.35 1.96
C TYR A 294 -1.22 -5.75 2.14
N ASN A 295 -0.90 -6.16 3.36
CA ASN A 295 0.26 -6.98 3.70
C ASN A 295 -0.26 -8.38 4.02
N LEU A 296 0.32 -9.43 3.48
CA LEU A 296 -0.02 -10.80 3.78
C LEU A 296 1.25 -11.57 4.14
N SER A 297 1.26 -12.23 5.32
CA SER A 297 2.46 -12.89 5.83
C SER A 297 2.11 -14.16 6.58
N MET A 298 2.98 -15.18 6.44
CA MET A 298 2.91 -16.40 7.26
C MET A 298 3.08 -16.10 8.74
N ALA A 299 2.40 -16.84 9.64
CA ALA A 299 2.40 -16.58 11.08
C ALA A 299 3.35 -17.47 11.89
N HIS A 300 3.67 -18.68 11.43
CA HIS A 300 4.36 -19.69 12.24
C HIS A 300 5.76 -20.09 11.75
N HIS A 301 6.31 -19.35 10.79
CA HIS A 301 7.69 -19.58 10.36
C HIS A 301 8.68 -18.81 11.26
N ARG A 302 9.92 -19.31 11.40
CA ARG A 302 10.97 -18.65 12.18
C ARG A 302 11.29 -17.21 11.72
N LEU A 303 10.99 -16.88 10.47
CA LEU A 303 11.18 -15.56 9.87
C LEU A 303 9.89 -14.71 9.81
N THR A 304 8.81 -15.10 10.50
CA THR A 304 7.56 -14.32 10.55
C THR A 304 7.82 -12.86 10.94
N ARG A 305 8.57 -12.63 12.02
CA ARG A 305 8.85 -11.30 12.56
C ARG A 305 9.55 -10.37 11.54
N PRO A 306 10.66 -10.75 10.88
CA PRO A 306 11.25 -9.90 9.85
C PRO A 306 10.39 -9.73 8.59
N VAL A 307 9.69 -10.79 8.15
CA VAL A 307 8.90 -10.74 6.91
C VAL A 307 7.68 -9.83 7.06
N VAL A 308 6.90 -9.92 8.13
CA VAL A 308 5.73 -9.03 8.31
C VAL A 308 6.11 -7.54 8.30
N VAL A 309 7.29 -7.20 8.83
CA VAL A 309 7.81 -5.83 8.82
C VAL A 309 8.29 -5.41 7.44
N HIS A 310 8.93 -6.30 6.69
CA HIS A 310 9.36 -6.10 5.32
C HIS A 310 8.14 -5.84 4.42
N GLU A 311 7.15 -6.73 4.45
CA GLU A 311 5.93 -6.61 3.64
C GLU A 311 5.11 -5.35 4.02
N PHE A 312 5.17 -4.94 5.29
CA PHE A 312 4.55 -3.69 5.70
C PHE A 312 5.28 -2.47 5.13
N GLY A 313 6.59 -2.54 4.92
CA GLY A 313 7.36 -1.54 4.18
C GLY A 313 6.82 -1.30 2.76
N HIS A 314 6.47 -2.37 2.04
CA HIS A 314 5.82 -2.29 0.74
C HIS A 314 4.40 -1.72 0.84
N SER A 315 3.54 -2.35 1.62
CA SER A 315 2.11 -2.05 1.63
C SER A 315 1.77 -0.69 2.24
N PHE A 316 2.57 -0.21 3.19
CA PHE A 316 2.35 1.04 3.90
C PHE A 316 3.03 2.25 3.23
N ALA A 317 4.28 2.09 2.79
CA ALA A 317 5.09 3.21 2.30
C ALA A 317 5.57 3.04 0.86
N GLY A 318 5.21 1.98 0.17
CA GLY A 318 5.63 1.72 -1.21
C GLY A 318 7.15 1.60 -1.34
N LEU A 319 7.83 1.07 -0.32
CA LEU A 319 9.26 0.79 -0.43
C LEU A 319 9.48 -0.36 -1.41
N ALA A 320 10.49 -0.24 -2.26
CA ALA A 320 10.89 -1.31 -3.16
C ALA A 320 11.79 -2.33 -2.44
N ASP A 321 11.89 -3.53 -3.02
CA ASP A 321 12.91 -4.50 -2.66
C ASP A 321 14.31 -3.95 -2.97
N GLU A 322 15.21 -4.02 -1.98
CA GLU A 322 16.61 -3.61 -2.13
C GLU A 322 17.54 -4.78 -2.52
N TYR A 323 16.98 -5.94 -2.87
CA TYR A 323 17.74 -7.09 -3.35
C TYR A 323 17.66 -7.25 -4.87
N ALA A 324 18.64 -7.95 -5.40
CA ALA A 324 18.69 -8.41 -6.78
C ALA A 324 19.53 -9.68 -6.84
N TYR A 325 19.03 -10.69 -7.53
CA TYR A 325 19.71 -11.96 -7.73
C TYR A 325 19.83 -12.25 -9.22
N GLU A 326 20.99 -12.77 -9.68
CA GLU A 326 21.23 -13.05 -11.10
C GLU A 326 20.21 -14.04 -11.69
N ALA A 327 19.73 -14.97 -10.87
CA ALA A 327 18.76 -16.01 -11.28
C ALA A 327 17.30 -15.52 -11.34
N GLU A 328 17.00 -14.34 -10.75
CA GLU A 328 15.63 -13.85 -10.58
C GLU A 328 15.50 -12.39 -11.06
N GLN A 329 15.95 -12.09 -12.27
CA GLN A 329 15.83 -10.74 -12.80
C GLN A 329 14.47 -10.53 -13.43
N ILE A 330 13.73 -9.53 -12.92
CA ILE A 330 12.46 -9.07 -13.47
C ILE A 330 12.67 -7.62 -13.94
N PRO A 331 12.37 -7.28 -15.20
CA PRO A 331 12.60 -5.93 -15.73
C PRO A 331 11.51 -4.93 -15.28
N MET A 332 11.37 -4.75 -13.95
CA MET A 332 10.36 -3.86 -13.38
C MET A 332 10.72 -2.37 -13.53
N TYR A 333 12.02 -2.04 -13.56
CA TYR A 333 12.52 -0.66 -13.53
C TYR A 333 13.31 -0.32 -14.80
N PRO A 334 12.74 0.47 -15.73
CA PRO A 334 13.50 1.03 -16.87
C PRO A 334 14.63 1.93 -16.37
N HIS A 335 15.84 1.77 -16.92
CA HIS A 335 17.02 2.50 -16.44
C HIS A 335 17.07 3.97 -16.87
N ASP A 336 16.15 4.39 -17.72
CA ASP A 336 16.02 5.76 -18.23
C ASP A 336 14.86 6.54 -17.57
N ILE A 337 14.21 5.94 -16.55
CA ILE A 337 13.15 6.55 -15.76
C ILE A 337 13.52 6.47 -14.28
N GLU A 338 13.31 7.53 -13.51
CA GLU A 338 13.46 7.49 -12.06
C GLU A 338 12.26 6.75 -11.44
N PRO A 339 12.46 5.68 -10.63
CA PRO A 339 11.39 5.00 -9.90
C PRO A 339 10.66 5.96 -8.95
N TRP A 340 9.38 5.72 -8.69
CA TRP A 340 8.65 6.52 -7.70
C TRP A 340 8.99 6.10 -6.26
N GLU A 341 9.46 4.89 -6.03
CA GLU A 341 9.84 4.36 -4.73
C GLU A 341 11.03 5.13 -4.13
N GLU A 342 10.88 5.55 -2.89
CA GLU A 342 11.83 6.47 -2.23
C GLU A 342 13.21 5.83 -1.95
N ASN A 343 13.30 4.50 -1.87
CA ASN A 343 14.50 3.75 -1.46
C ASN A 343 15.29 3.13 -2.60
N ILE A 344 14.92 3.38 -3.85
CA ILE A 344 15.71 2.97 -5.02
C ILE A 344 15.86 4.14 -5.99
N THR A 345 16.88 4.07 -6.86
CA THR A 345 17.15 5.08 -7.91
C THR A 345 17.78 4.44 -9.12
N THR A 346 17.51 4.99 -10.30
CA THR A 346 18.23 4.73 -11.56
C THR A 346 19.27 5.82 -11.87
N LEU A 347 19.42 6.78 -10.98
CA LEU A 347 20.26 7.98 -11.12
C LEU A 347 19.75 9.01 -12.16
N VAL A 348 18.58 8.80 -12.74
CA VAL A 348 17.98 9.74 -13.71
C VAL A 348 17.61 11.06 -13.04
N ASP A 349 17.04 10.98 -11.83
CA ASP A 349 16.78 12.15 -10.98
C ASP A 349 17.16 11.86 -9.52
N PHE A 350 18.40 11.52 -9.29
CA PHE A 350 18.90 11.21 -7.94
C PHE A 350 18.75 12.38 -6.95
N LYS A 351 18.61 13.62 -7.43
CA LYS A 351 18.38 14.78 -6.56
C LYS A 351 17.04 14.70 -5.83
N SER A 352 16.05 14.08 -6.41
CA SER A 352 14.72 13.84 -5.79
C SER A 352 14.73 12.73 -4.72
N LYS A 353 15.81 11.96 -4.60
CA LYS A 353 15.95 10.79 -3.72
C LYS A 353 16.67 11.14 -2.42
N TRP A 354 17.73 10.45 -2.10
CA TRP A 354 18.51 10.66 -0.86
C TRP A 354 19.85 11.35 -1.08
N ASN A 355 19.96 12.15 -2.12
CA ASN A 355 21.19 12.87 -2.44
C ASN A 355 21.66 13.81 -1.32
N ASP A 356 20.72 14.30 -0.51
CA ASP A 356 20.97 15.14 0.68
C ASP A 356 21.55 14.36 1.88
N LEU A 357 21.42 13.03 1.90
CA LEU A 357 21.94 12.17 2.97
C LEU A 357 23.35 11.64 2.69
N ILE A 358 23.87 11.77 1.46
CA ILE A 358 25.22 11.32 1.13
C ILE A 358 26.24 12.44 1.34
N LYS A 359 27.48 12.05 1.69
CA LYS A 359 28.58 13.00 1.80
C LYS A 359 29.01 13.46 0.41
N LYS A 360 29.47 14.72 0.28
CA LYS A 360 29.89 15.34 -0.99
C LYS A 360 30.89 14.51 -1.82
N ASN A 361 31.73 13.74 -1.16
CA ASN A 361 32.78 12.92 -1.82
C ASN A 361 32.41 11.43 -1.88
N THR A 362 31.14 11.08 -1.72
CA THR A 362 30.67 9.69 -1.87
C THR A 362 30.79 9.26 -3.32
N LEU A 363 31.49 8.17 -3.58
CA LEU A 363 31.57 7.60 -4.93
C LEU A 363 30.22 7.05 -5.37
N ILE A 364 29.85 7.27 -6.62
CA ILE A 364 28.62 6.77 -7.26
C ILE A 364 29.05 5.99 -8.52
N PRO A 365 28.82 4.66 -8.56
CA PRO A 365 28.33 3.78 -7.50
C PRO A 365 29.26 3.71 -6.29
N THR A 366 28.66 3.53 -5.10
CA THR A 366 29.45 3.36 -3.87
C THR A 366 29.97 1.92 -3.78
N PRO A 367 31.29 1.71 -3.59
CA PRO A 367 31.84 0.36 -3.49
C PRO A 367 31.29 -0.43 -2.28
N THR A 368 30.90 -1.68 -2.54
CA THR A 368 30.47 -2.62 -1.48
C THR A 368 31.69 -3.17 -0.75
N THR A 369 32.13 -2.46 0.30
CA THR A 369 33.28 -2.82 1.13
C THR A 369 32.93 -2.78 2.62
N PRO A 370 33.68 -3.48 3.50
CA PRO A 370 33.46 -3.40 4.95
C PRO A 370 33.53 -1.96 5.48
N ALA A 371 34.38 -1.11 4.91
CA ALA A 371 34.51 0.30 5.31
C ALA A 371 33.26 1.15 5.02
N ASN A 372 32.42 0.71 4.10
CA ASN A 372 31.18 1.37 3.72
C ASN A 372 29.92 0.68 4.27
N LYS A 373 30.04 -0.39 5.07
CA LYS A 373 28.92 -1.24 5.53
C LYS A 373 27.77 -0.44 6.15
N ASN A 374 28.08 0.58 6.95
CA ASN A 374 27.08 1.37 7.68
C ASN A 374 26.95 2.82 7.12
N LYS A 375 27.28 3.03 5.86
CA LYS A 375 27.21 4.36 5.24
C LYS A 375 26.06 4.43 4.24
N VAL A 376 25.30 5.50 4.30
CA VAL A 376 24.40 5.86 3.22
C VAL A 376 25.25 6.19 1.99
N GLY A 377 24.94 5.54 0.89
CA GLY A 377 25.64 5.65 -0.38
C GLY A 377 24.70 5.40 -1.55
N VAL A 378 25.24 4.89 -2.66
CA VAL A 378 24.49 4.53 -3.85
C VAL A 378 25.04 3.19 -4.35
N TYR A 379 24.49 2.09 -3.84
CA TYR A 379 24.99 0.74 -4.07
C TYR A 379 24.23 0.07 -5.20
N GLU A 380 24.92 -0.41 -6.23
CA GLU A 380 24.30 -1.06 -7.38
C GLU A 380 23.66 -2.40 -7.01
N GLY A 381 22.51 -2.70 -7.62
CA GLY A 381 21.71 -3.90 -7.41
C GLY A 381 20.55 -3.68 -6.44
N ALA A 382 19.34 -3.49 -7.00
CA ALA A 382 18.07 -3.35 -6.28
C ALA A 382 16.92 -3.65 -7.25
N GLY A 383 15.69 -3.82 -6.75
CA GLY A 383 14.48 -3.96 -7.55
C GLY A 383 14.60 -5.07 -8.59
N TYR A 384 15.09 -6.26 -8.17
CA TYR A 384 15.33 -7.42 -9.03
C TYR A 384 16.32 -7.17 -10.20
N SER A 385 17.00 -6.02 -10.23
CA SER A 385 17.96 -5.64 -11.26
C SER A 385 19.37 -5.59 -10.68
N VAL A 386 20.29 -6.43 -11.16
CA VAL A 386 21.69 -6.47 -10.69
C VAL A 386 22.50 -5.27 -11.15
N LYS A 387 22.05 -4.57 -12.21
CA LYS A 387 22.66 -3.39 -12.81
C LYS A 387 21.64 -2.29 -13.06
N GLY A 388 22.11 -1.03 -13.01
CA GLY A 388 21.33 0.15 -13.40
C GLY A 388 20.28 0.62 -12.38
N VAL A 389 20.02 -0.15 -11.32
CA VAL A 389 19.17 0.24 -10.19
C VAL A 389 19.98 0.17 -8.91
N TYR A 390 19.83 1.17 -8.05
CA TYR A 390 20.69 1.38 -6.90
C TYR A 390 19.88 1.53 -5.62
N ARG A 391 20.45 1.08 -4.50
CA ARG A 391 19.91 1.17 -3.14
C ARG A 391 20.76 2.03 -2.22
N PRO A 392 20.22 2.51 -1.08
CA PRO A 392 20.93 3.47 -0.23
C PRO A 392 21.98 2.86 0.69
N MET A 393 21.84 1.58 1.06
CA MET A 393 22.74 0.89 2.01
C MET A 393 23.14 -0.48 1.47
N GLN A 394 24.26 -1.03 2.00
CA GLN A 394 24.65 -2.40 1.66
C GLN A 394 23.63 -3.41 2.16
N ASP A 395 22.99 -3.14 3.29
CA ASP A 395 21.99 -4.00 3.89
C ASP A 395 20.91 -3.18 4.61
N CYS A 396 19.66 -3.67 4.60
CA CYS A 396 18.47 -3.02 5.12
C CYS A 396 17.38 -4.08 5.35
N ARG A 397 16.36 -3.78 6.17
CA ARG A 397 15.14 -4.61 6.28
C ARG A 397 14.50 -4.89 4.91
N MET A 398 14.53 -3.93 3.98
CA MET A 398 14.01 -4.11 2.61
C MET A 398 14.93 -4.94 1.71
N ARG A 399 16.05 -5.46 2.24
CA ARG A 399 17.00 -6.30 1.48
C ARG A 399 17.13 -7.70 2.03
N THR A 400 17.29 -7.84 3.36
CA THR A 400 17.52 -9.15 4.01
C THR A 400 16.70 -9.28 5.29
N ASN A 401 16.39 -10.54 5.63
CA ASN A 401 15.71 -10.87 6.88
C ASN A 401 16.64 -10.78 8.09
N GLU A 402 17.95 -10.78 7.88
CA GLU A 402 18.99 -10.75 8.93
C GLU A 402 19.21 -9.33 9.46
N ASN A 403 19.00 -8.29 8.64
CA ASN A 403 19.15 -6.92 9.12
C ASN A 403 18.02 -6.59 10.12
N PRO A 404 18.33 -6.12 11.34
CA PRO A 404 17.31 -5.85 12.36
C PRO A 404 16.53 -4.54 12.10
N GLU A 405 16.97 -3.67 11.18
CA GLU A 405 16.46 -2.30 11.06
C GLU A 405 16.25 -1.87 9.62
N PHE A 406 15.34 -0.92 9.43
CA PHE A 406 15.29 -0.13 8.21
C PHE A 406 16.50 0.83 8.12
N CYS A 407 17.02 1.05 6.92
CA CYS A 407 18.06 2.04 6.70
C CYS A 407 17.52 3.48 6.86
N ASP A 408 18.43 4.46 6.90
CA ASP A 408 18.06 5.88 7.11
C ASP A 408 17.09 6.42 6.05
N VAL A 409 17.22 5.97 4.79
CA VAL A 409 16.34 6.39 3.69
C VAL A 409 14.95 5.77 3.86
N CYS A 410 14.87 4.47 4.15
CA CYS A 410 13.59 3.80 4.42
C CYS A 410 12.90 4.38 5.66
N ARG A 411 13.64 4.66 6.74
CA ARG A 411 13.09 5.31 7.94
C ARG A 411 12.54 6.71 7.63
N ARG A 412 13.25 7.49 6.80
CA ARG A 412 12.76 8.80 6.34
C ARG A 412 11.45 8.69 5.55
N ALA A 413 11.36 7.74 4.62
CA ALA A 413 10.15 7.51 3.85
C ALA A 413 8.97 7.11 4.75
N LEU A 414 9.16 6.15 5.66
CA LEU A 414 8.17 5.72 6.64
C LEU A 414 7.73 6.88 7.56
N THR A 415 8.67 7.69 8.06
CA THR A 415 8.36 8.87 8.89
C THR A 415 7.49 9.88 8.12
N LYS A 416 7.82 10.14 6.85
CA LYS A 416 7.08 11.04 5.97
C LYS A 416 5.61 10.60 5.81
N ILE A 417 5.37 9.29 5.64
CA ILE A 417 4.02 8.73 5.56
C ILE A 417 3.27 8.88 6.89
N ILE A 418 3.89 8.49 8.01
CA ILE A 418 3.25 8.62 9.32
C ILE A 418 2.90 10.09 9.62
N ASP A 419 3.83 11.01 9.37
CA ASP A 419 3.59 12.46 9.55
C ASP A 419 2.50 12.99 8.61
N PHE A 420 2.41 12.48 7.39
CA PHE A 420 1.38 12.90 6.44
C PHE A 420 -0.03 12.58 6.94
N TYR A 421 -0.23 11.42 7.54
CA TYR A 421 -1.54 11.00 8.06
C TYR A 421 -1.87 11.56 9.44
N THR A 422 -0.86 11.91 10.26
CA THR A 422 -1.07 12.23 11.69
C THR A 422 -0.81 13.67 12.09
N LYS A 423 -0.28 14.52 11.21
CA LYS A 423 -0.06 15.96 11.39
C LYS A 423 -0.96 16.76 10.45
#